data_79f7f1496ebec32d21c0d49607100b47
#
_entry.id   79f7f1496ebec32d21c0d49607100b47
#
_cell.length_a   1.000
_cell.length_b   1.000
_cell.length_c   1.000
_cell.angle_alpha   90.00
_cell.angle_beta   90.00
_cell.angle_gamma   90.00
#
_symmetry.space_group_name_H-M   'P 1'
#
loop_
_entity.id
_entity.type
_entity.pdbx_description
1 polymer ?
#
loop_
_entity_poly.entity_id
_entity_poly.type
_entity_poly.pdbx_seq_one_letter_code
_entity_poly.pdbx_strand_id
1 'polypeptide(L)'
;WLLAMEKKFIRINAEDDIAVSDFRNTGIEGTDFVLTTRNISVRYSDIESVWYRRGMLKIKDISPFKNDLLTFYLEKEKETLQDFIEFAFQIKEKITGNFRSTINKLKVLHAAQSVGLKTPDTYIVNSKSELTSILSEHESFISKSIFECCPIRDEHNQYEITNKTSRIESHLIETLPSNFFYTLIQNEVKKSFEIRAFYIHGCVYAAAMLTQNNIKTSVDYRNYDDEKPTRT
;
A
#
# COMPACT_ATOMS: atom_id res chain seq x y z
N TRP A 1 18.19 -13.91 -27.46
CA TRP A 1 17.57 -12.99 -28.43
C TRP A 1 17.80 -11.53 -28.02
N LEU A 2 17.34 -11.08 -26.84
CA LEU A 2 17.59 -9.71 -26.36
C LEU A 2 19.09 -9.41 -26.20
N LEU A 3 19.88 -10.37 -25.73
CA LEU A 3 21.36 -10.25 -25.68
C LEU A 3 21.96 -10.08 -27.07
N ALA A 4 21.49 -10.84 -28.06
CA ALA A 4 21.97 -10.71 -29.45
C ALA A 4 21.58 -9.36 -30.07
N MET A 5 20.59 -8.68 -29.53
CA MET A 5 20.17 -7.33 -29.91
C MET A 5 20.84 -6.23 -29.06
N GLU A 6 21.77 -6.59 -28.18
CA GLU A 6 22.47 -5.67 -27.26
C GLU A 6 21.52 -4.84 -26.38
N LYS A 7 20.35 -5.40 -26.05
CA LYS A 7 19.36 -4.72 -25.19
C LYS A 7 19.65 -4.99 -23.73
N LYS A 8 19.60 -3.94 -22.92
CA LYS A 8 19.60 -4.08 -21.46
C LYS A 8 18.24 -4.64 -21.04
N PHE A 9 18.24 -5.70 -20.28
CA PHE A 9 17.01 -6.29 -19.75
C PHE A 9 17.24 -6.97 -18.40
N ILE A 10 16.18 -7.07 -17.64
CA ILE A 10 16.11 -7.91 -16.43
C ILE A 10 15.07 -8.97 -16.71
N ARG A 11 15.43 -10.22 -16.46
CA ARG A 11 14.51 -11.35 -16.52
C ARG A 11 14.13 -11.74 -15.10
N ILE A 12 12.83 -11.75 -14.83
CA ILE A 12 12.25 -12.23 -13.58
C ILE A 12 11.46 -13.51 -13.90
N ASN A 13 11.78 -14.60 -13.20
CA ASN A 13 11.05 -15.84 -13.31
C ASN A 13 10.11 -16.01 -12.09
N ALA A 14 9.16 -16.93 -12.19
CA ALA A 14 8.18 -17.18 -11.12
C ALA A 14 8.83 -17.65 -9.80
N GLU A 15 10.01 -18.27 -9.87
CA GLU A 15 10.78 -18.70 -8.69
C GLU A 15 11.64 -17.61 -8.07
N ASP A 16 11.81 -16.46 -8.73
CA ASP A 16 12.66 -15.39 -8.24
C ASP A 16 11.94 -14.57 -7.17
N ASP A 17 12.52 -14.50 -5.99
CA ASP A 17 12.06 -13.59 -4.95
C ASP A 17 12.38 -12.13 -5.33
N ILE A 18 11.39 -11.27 -5.15
CA ILE A 18 11.49 -9.84 -5.43
C ILE A 18 11.32 -9.06 -4.13
N ALA A 19 12.27 -8.21 -3.80
CA ALA A 19 12.11 -7.21 -2.77
C ALA A 19 11.62 -5.90 -3.40
N VAL A 20 10.72 -5.22 -2.71
CA VAL A 20 10.19 -3.90 -3.07
C VAL A 20 10.70 -2.89 -2.04
N SER A 21 11.25 -1.80 -2.49
CA SER A 21 11.72 -0.71 -1.64
C SER A 21 11.48 0.64 -2.29
N ASP A 22 11.68 1.71 -1.53
CA ASP A 22 11.54 3.09 -2.00
C ASP A 22 10.21 3.32 -2.77
N PHE A 23 9.13 2.72 -2.24
CA PHE A 23 7.79 2.83 -2.84
C PHE A 23 7.18 4.18 -2.50
N ARG A 24 6.87 4.94 -3.53
CA ARG A 24 6.22 6.24 -3.45
C ARG A 24 5.03 6.28 -4.40
N ASN A 25 3.95 6.88 -3.94
CA ASN A 25 2.80 7.21 -4.76
C ASN A 25 2.35 8.61 -4.34
N THR A 26 2.90 9.62 -5.00
CA THR A 26 2.72 11.04 -4.67
C THR A 26 1.97 11.76 -5.78
N GLY A 27 1.25 12.83 -5.43
CA GLY A 27 0.52 13.64 -6.41
C GLY A 27 1.40 14.44 -7.36
N ILE A 28 2.70 14.60 -7.06
CA ILE A 28 3.66 15.37 -7.85
C ILE A 28 4.46 14.46 -8.78
N GLU A 29 5.04 13.40 -8.23
CA GLU A 29 5.97 12.51 -8.96
C GLU A 29 5.30 11.25 -9.50
N GLY A 30 4.03 10.99 -9.08
CA GLY A 30 3.31 9.77 -9.44
C GLY A 30 3.79 8.54 -8.67
N THR A 31 3.67 7.37 -9.30
CA THR A 31 4.08 6.10 -8.71
C THR A 31 5.49 5.73 -9.14
N ASP A 32 6.36 5.47 -8.17
CA ASP A 32 7.70 4.92 -8.41
C ASP A 32 8.11 3.97 -7.28
N PHE A 33 8.98 3.02 -7.56
CA PHE A 33 9.51 2.04 -6.61
C PHE A 33 10.76 1.36 -7.17
N VAL A 34 11.52 0.69 -6.29
CA VAL A 34 12.67 -0.12 -6.69
C VAL A 34 12.34 -1.60 -6.52
N LEU A 35 12.58 -2.39 -7.56
CA LEU A 35 12.55 -3.84 -7.50
C LEU A 35 13.96 -4.38 -7.41
N THR A 36 14.19 -5.29 -6.48
CA THR A 36 15.47 -5.99 -6.34
C THR A 36 15.25 -7.50 -6.43
N THR A 37 15.95 -8.15 -7.35
CA THR A 37 15.97 -9.60 -7.52
C THR A 37 17.36 -10.06 -7.90
N ARG A 38 17.84 -11.20 -7.39
CA ARG A 38 19.16 -11.78 -7.71
C ARG A 38 20.31 -10.75 -7.63
N ASN A 39 20.28 -9.84 -6.64
CA ASN A 39 21.24 -8.74 -6.48
C ASN A 39 21.23 -7.69 -7.61
N ILE A 40 20.20 -7.66 -8.43
CA ILE A 40 19.98 -6.61 -9.44
C ILE A 40 18.83 -5.74 -8.95
N SER A 41 19.04 -4.44 -8.90
CA SER A 41 18.01 -3.46 -8.58
C SER A 41 17.66 -2.64 -9.81
N VAL A 42 16.37 -2.37 -9.97
CA VAL A 42 15.85 -1.50 -11.04
C VAL A 42 14.74 -0.63 -10.49
N ARG A 43 14.78 0.65 -10.84
CA ARG A 43 13.72 1.59 -10.54
C ARG A 43 12.61 1.47 -11.58
N TYR A 44 11.35 1.51 -11.14
CA TYR A 44 10.19 1.37 -12.04
C TYR A 44 10.17 2.46 -13.13
N SER A 45 10.56 3.70 -12.79
CA SER A 45 10.67 4.79 -13.77
C SER A 45 11.71 4.51 -14.86
N ASP A 46 12.77 3.74 -14.59
CA ASP A 46 13.80 3.39 -15.57
C ASP A 46 13.37 2.26 -16.52
N ILE A 47 12.23 1.60 -16.25
CA ILE A 47 11.72 0.53 -17.09
C ILE A 47 10.95 1.12 -18.27
N GLU A 48 11.50 1.05 -19.45
CA GLU A 48 10.87 1.56 -20.68
C GLU A 48 9.79 0.63 -21.23
N SER A 49 9.97 -0.70 -21.09
CA SER A 49 9.04 -1.68 -21.64
C SER A 49 8.97 -2.94 -20.82
N VAL A 50 7.83 -3.59 -20.85
CA VAL A 50 7.56 -4.84 -20.12
C VAL A 50 7.10 -5.91 -21.08
N TRP A 51 7.74 -7.07 -21.02
CA TRP A 51 7.26 -8.27 -21.70
C TRP A 51 6.80 -9.29 -20.66
N TYR A 52 5.51 -9.32 -20.44
CA TYR A 52 4.88 -10.32 -19.60
C TYR A 52 4.55 -11.57 -20.44
N ARG A 53 5.16 -12.69 -20.11
CA ARG A 53 4.93 -13.94 -20.80
C ARG A 53 3.98 -14.86 -20.03
N ARG A 54 4.23 -15.06 -18.75
CA ARG A 54 3.46 -15.90 -17.83
C ARG A 54 4.04 -15.88 -16.43
N GLY A 55 3.28 -16.40 -15.46
CA GLY A 55 3.69 -16.50 -14.06
C GLY A 55 3.13 -15.33 -13.24
N MET A 56 3.51 -15.29 -11.99
CA MET A 56 3.23 -14.18 -11.07
C MET A 56 4.55 -13.66 -10.53
N LEU A 57 4.60 -12.38 -10.17
CA LEU A 57 5.71 -11.86 -9.40
C LEU A 57 5.67 -12.49 -8.01
N LYS A 58 6.81 -12.88 -7.48
CA LYS A 58 6.90 -13.44 -6.13
C LYS A 58 7.58 -12.44 -5.22
N ILE A 59 6.80 -11.68 -4.47
CA ILE A 59 7.34 -10.76 -3.47
C ILE A 59 7.93 -11.57 -2.32
N LYS A 60 9.18 -11.23 -1.97
CA LYS A 60 9.93 -11.89 -0.90
C LYS A 60 9.16 -11.79 0.42
N ASP A 61 9.02 -12.93 1.08
CA ASP A 61 8.52 -12.97 2.44
C ASP A 61 9.60 -12.50 3.42
N ILE A 62 9.28 -11.47 4.19
CA ILE A 62 10.14 -10.90 5.23
C ILE A 62 9.51 -10.99 6.61
N SER A 63 8.39 -11.74 6.74
CA SER A 63 7.66 -11.85 8.00
C SER A 63 8.49 -12.61 9.05
N PRO A 64 8.69 -12.05 10.24
CA PRO A 64 9.30 -12.72 11.36
C PRO A 64 8.32 -13.65 12.11
N PHE A 65 7.04 -13.63 11.75
CA PHE A 65 5.97 -14.33 12.47
C PHE A 65 5.75 -15.73 11.93
N LYS A 66 5.43 -16.67 12.86
CA LYS A 66 5.15 -18.08 12.56
C LYS A 66 3.74 -18.51 13.03
N ASN A 67 2.85 -17.56 13.26
CA ASN A 67 1.48 -17.86 13.66
C ASN A 67 0.59 -17.96 12.42
N ASP A 68 -0.18 -19.04 12.29
CA ASP A 68 -0.97 -19.34 11.08
C ASP A 68 -1.95 -18.23 10.69
N LEU A 69 -2.63 -17.63 11.67
CA LEU A 69 -3.60 -16.58 11.41
C LEU A 69 -2.93 -15.28 10.95
N LEU A 70 -1.83 -14.91 11.60
CA LEU A 70 -1.06 -13.74 11.23
C LEU A 70 -0.36 -13.94 9.89
N THR A 71 0.15 -15.15 9.62
CA THR A 71 0.73 -15.51 8.32
C THR A 71 -0.29 -15.33 7.21
N PHE A 72 -1.51 -15.82 7.39
CA PHE A 72 -2.60 -15.62 6.41
C PHE A 72 -2.84 -14.12 6.14
N TYR A 73 -2.91 -13.29 7.19
CA TYR A 73 -3.12 -11.86 7.03
C TYR A 73 -1.98 -11.20 6.25
N LEU A 74 -0.73 -11.49 6.63
CA LEU A 74 0.46 -10.91 5.99
C LEU A 74 0.62 -11.37 4.53
N GLU A 75 0.20 -12.58 4.21
CA GLU A 75 0.13 -13.02 2.81
C GLU A 75 -0.86 -12.18 2.00
N LYS A 76 -2.00 -11.81 2.57
CA LYS A 76 -2.97 -10.92 1.89
C LYS A 76 -2.44 -9.51 1.69
N GLU A 77 -1.68 -8.97 2.64
CA GLU A 77 -0.97 -7.69 2.46
C GLU A 77 0.03 -7.79 1.29
N LYS A 78 0.81 -8.86 1.26
CA LYS A 78 1.79 -9.14 0.20
C LYS A 78 1.12 -9.31 -1.17
N GLU A 79 0.06 -10.10 -1.27
CA GLU A 79 -0.71 -10.29 -2.50
C GLU A 79 -1.26 -8.96 -3.03
N THR A 80 -1.73 -8.10 -2.13
CA THR A 80 -2.27 -6.78 -2.51
C THR A 80 -1.17 -5.86 -3.06
N LEU A 81 0.00 -5.87 -2.45
CA LEU A 81 1.15 -5.13 -2.97
C LEU A 81 1.59 -5.69 -4.34
N GLN A 82 1.67 -7.01 -4.48
CA GLN A 82 2.00 -7.68 -5.72
C GLN A 82 1.04 -7.31 -6.85
N ASP A 83 -0.27 -7.35 -6.57
CA ASP A 83 -1.31 -6.97 -7.52
C ASP A 83 -1.14 -5.51 -8.01
N PHE A 84 -0.74 -4.60 -7.12
CA PHE A 84 -0.43 -3.24 -7.55
C PHE A 84 0.82 -3.15 -8.43
N ILE A 85 1.90 -3.88 -8.11
CA ILE A 85 3.11 -3.90 -8.93
C ILE A 85 2.80 -4.44 -10.34
N GLU A 86 2.01 -5.50 -10.43
CA GLU A 86 1.54 -6.06 -11.70
C GLU A 86 0.69 -5.06 -12.49
N PHE A 87 -0.20 -4.34 -11.81
CA PHE A 87 -0.97 -3.26 -12.41
C PHE A 87 -0.07 -2.12 -12.91
N ALA A 88 0.92 -1.70 -12.12
CA ALA A 88 1.86 -0.66 -12.54
C ALA A 88 2.60 -1.03 -13.82
N PHE A 89 2.99 -2.30 -13.96
CA PHE A 89 3.54 -2.80 -15.22
C PHE A 89 2.49 -2.81 -16.34
N GLN A 90 1.25 -3.18 -16.05
CA GLN A 90 0.18 -3.26 -17.06
C GLN A 90 -0.15 -1.92 -17.70
N ILE A 91 0.05 -0.82 -16.99
CA ILE A 91 -0.22 0.54 -17.50
C ILE A 91 0.98 1.20 -18.18
N LYS A 92 2.14 0.52 -18.25
CA LYS A 92 3.27 1.02 -19.05
C LYS A 92 2.86 1.12 -20.52
N GLU A 93 3.30 2.19 -21.20
CA GLU A 93 2.99 2.42 -22.61
C GLU A 93 3.42 1.24 -23.51
N LYS A 94 4.58 0.67 -23.21
CA LYS A 94 5.15 -0.44 -23.98
C LYS A 94 5.06 -1.75 -23.20
N ILE A 95 3.88 -2.32 -23.17
CA ILE A 95 3.66 -3.64 -22.56
C ILE A 95 3.23 -4.67 -23.58
N THR A 96 3.75 -5.90 -23.46
CA THR A 96 3.27 -7.09 -24.15
C THR A 96 2.84 -8.13 -23.13
N GLY A 97 1.59 -8.59 -23.22
CA GLY A 97 0.95 -9.47 -22.26
C GLY A 97 -0.06 -8.75 -21.37
N ASN A 98 -0.71 -9.49 -20.49
CA ASN A 98 -1.76 -8.95 -19.61
C ASN A 98 -1.64 -9.55 -18.21
N PHE A 99 -1.40 -8.73 -17.22
CA PHE A 99 -1.47 -9.11 -15.81
C PHE A 99 -2.94 -9.15 -15.36
N ARG A 100 -3.33 -10.24 -14.71
CA ARG A 100 -4.61 -10.28 -14.02
C ARG A 100 -4.42 -9.66 -12.65
N SER A 101 -5.12 -8.57 -12.41
CA SER A 101 -5.07 -7.90 -11.12
C SER A 101 -6.47 -7.55 -10.62
N THR A 102 -6.65 -7.57 -9.32
CA THR A 102 -7.86 -7.09 -8.64
C THR A 102 -7.73 -5.60 -8.31
N ILE A 103 -8.85 -4.93 -8.08
CA ILE A 103 -8.82 -3.53 -7.62
C ILE A 103 -8.34 -3.52 -6.16
N ASN A 104 -7.34 -2.69 -5.88
CA ASN A 104 -6.81 -2.48 -4.53
C ASN A 104 -6.63 -0.99 -4.23
N LYS A 105 -6.31 -0.65 -2.96
CA LYS A 105 -6.18 0.75 -2.51
C LYS A 105 -5.13 1.53 -3.30
N LEU A 106 -4.01 0.90 -3.62
CA LEU A 106 -2.91 1.54 -4.36
C LEU A 106 -3.33 1.87 -5.80
N LYS A 107 -4.08 0.96 -6.44
CA LYS A 107 -4.66 1.23 -7.77
C LYS A 107 -5.67 2.37 -7.73
N VAL A 108 -6.48 2.44 -6.68
CA VAL A 108 -7.45 3.53 -6.50
C VAL A 108 -6.73 4.87 -6.36
N LEU A 109 -5.65 4.94 -5.57
CA LEU A 109 -4.84 6.15 -5.44
C LEU A 109 -4.24 6.56 -6.79
N HIS A 110 -3.67 5.61 -7.52
CA HIS A 110 -3.13 5.87 -8.86
C HIS A 110 -4.21 6.38 -9.82
N ALA A 111 -5.37 5.74 -9.86
CA ALA A 111 -6.49 6.19 -10.70
C ALA A 111 -6.98 7.59 -10.31
N ALA A 112 -7.06 7.90 -9.01
CA ALA A 112 -7.43 9.23 -8.54
C ALA A 112 -6.44 10.30 -9.02
N GLN A 113 -5.13 10.03 -8.92
CA GLN A 113 -4.08 10.92 -9.40
C GLN A 113 -4.16 11.14 -10.92
N SER A 114 -4.41 10.08 -11.70
CA SER A 114 -4.48 10.17 -13.16
C SER A 114 -5.64 11.04 -13.68
N VAL A 115 -6.67 11.25 -12.85
CA VAL A 115 -7.78 12.17 -13.16
C VAL A 115 -7.66 13.52 -12.45
N GLY A 116 -6.50 13.83 -11.87
CA GLY A 116 -6.20 15.11 -11.25
C GLY A 116 -6.76 15.30 -9.82
N LEU A 117 -7.21 14.24 -9.17
CA LEU A 117 -7.60 14.33 -7.76
C LEU A 117 -6.37 14.40 -6.85
N LYS A 118 -6.43 15.25 -5.84
CA LYS A 118 -5.39 15.30 -4.80
C LYS A 118 -5.48 14.05 -3.91
N THR A 119 -4.38 13.36 -3.78
CA THR A 119 -4.23 12.19 -2.88
C THR A 119 -3.19 12.48 -1.82
N PRO A 120 -3.26 11.85 -0.64
CA PRO A 120 -2.18 11.92 0.33
C PRO A 120 -0.93 11.23 -0.21
N ASP A 121 0.25 11.75 0.11
CA ASP A 121 1.51 11.11 -0.19
C ASP A 121 1.56 9.76 0.52
N THR A 122 1.89 8.72 -0.25
CA THR A 122 1.74 7.32 0.16
C THR A 122 3.04 6.58 -0.06
N TYR A 123 3.48 5.88 0.97
CA TYR A 123 4.73 5.13 0.99
C TYR A 123 4.46 3.70 1.45
N ILE A 124 5.26 2.77 0.97
CA ILE A 124 5.35 1.41 1.50
C ILE A 124 6.76 1.23 2.04
N VAL A 125 6.85 0.99 3.33
CA VAL A 125 8.12 0.88 4.05
C VAL A 125 8.25 -0.49 4.69
N ASN A 126 9.48 -0.97 4.83
CA ASN A 126 9.79 -2.24 5.50
C ASN A 126 11.01 -2.16 6.43
N SER A 127 11.53 -0.95 6.67
CA SER A 127 12.66 -0.74 7.57
C SER A 127 12.48 0.51 8.42
N LYS A 128 13.07 0.47 9.63
CA LYS A 128 13.04 1.59 10.57
C LYS A 128 13.78 2.81 9.99
N SER A 129 14.87 2.61 9.28
CA SER A 129 15.65 3.69 8.67
C SER A 129 14.84 4.43 7.59
N GLU A 130 14.18 3.69 6.71
CA GLU A 130 13.31 4.25 5.67
C GLU A 130 12.13 5.02 6.28
N LEU A 131 11.44 4.41 7.26
CA LEU A 131 10.36 5.06 7.98
C LEU A 131 10.82 6.38 8.61
N THR A 132 11.94 6.38 9.33
CA THR A 132 12.47 7.57 10.01
C THR A 132 12.80 8.68 9.00
N SER A 133 13.36 8.34 7.84
CA SER A 133 13.63 9.31 6.78
C SER A 133 12.36 9.99 6.29
N ILE A 134 11.31 9.22 6.00
CA ILE A 134 10.04 9.73 5.47
C ILE A 134 9.30 10.58 6.51
N LEU A 135 9.35 10.20 7.79
CA LEU A 135 8.66 10.96 8.85
C LEU A 135 9.17 12.40 9.02
N SER A 136 10.33 12.73 8.47
CA SER A 136 10.83 14.11 8.45
C SER A 136 10.16 15.00 7.39
N GLU A 137 9.42 14.45 6.44
CA GLU A 137 8.85 15.17 5.31
C GLU A 137 7.55 15.92 5.66
N HIS A 138 6.77 15.42 6.64
CA HIS A 138 5.49 15.99 7.05
C HIS A 138 5.31 15.99 8.57
N GLU A 139 4.37 16.81 9.06
CA GLU A 139 4.10 16.96 10.49
C GLU A 139 3.53 15.69 11.14
N SER A 140 2.72 14.94 10.40
CA SER A 140 2.09 13.74 10.93
C SER A 140 1.78 12.69 9.87
N PHE A 141 1.89 11.43 10.26
CA PHE A 141 1.63 10.28 9.40
C PHE A 141 0.65 9.31 10.06
N ILE A 142 -0.06 8.60 9.20
CA ILE A 142 -0.94 7.50 9.59
C ILE A 142 -0.47 6.21 8.94
N SER A 143 -0.71 5.09 9.62
CA SER A 143 -0.54 3.74 9.09
C SER A 143 -1.89 3.11 8.78
N LYS A 144 -1.94 2.36 7.69
CA LYS A 144 -3.11 1.59 7.24
C LYS A 144 -2.68 0.22 6.74
N SER A 145 -3.57 -0.75 6.84
CA SER A 145 -3.38 -2.02 6.13
C SER A 145 -3.44 -1.81 4.61
N ILE A 146 -2.56 -2.45 3.87
CA ILE A 146 -2.60 -2.49 2.40
C ILE A 146 -3.84 -3.27 1.95
N PHE A 147 -4.03 -4.44 2.53
CA PHE A 147 -5.17 -5.31 2.28
C PHE A 147 -6.38 -4.92 3.13
N GLU A 148 -7.57 -5.00 2.56
CA GLU A 148 -8.82 -4.76 3.26
C GLU A 148 -9.51 -6.08 3.59
N CYS A 149 -9.41 -6.50 4.85
CA CYS A 149 -10.02 -7.75 5.33
C CYS A 149 -11.04 -7.49 6.43
N CYS A 150 -11.81 -8.51 6.76
CA CYS A 150 -12.57 -8.54 8.01
C CYS A 150 -11.62 -8.58 9.21
N PRO A 151 -12.02 -8.04 10.36
CA PRO A 151 -11.26 -8.23 11.58
C PRO A 151 -11.01 -9.71 11.84
N ILE A 152 -9.76 -10.05 12.16
CA ILE A 152 -9.35 -11.41 12.47
C ILE A 152 -9.07 -11.45 13.96
N ARG A 153 -9.73 -12.36 14.67
CA ARG A 153 -9.52 -12.57 16.10
C ARG A 153 -8.84 -13.91 16.33
N ASP A 154 -7.76 -13.88 17.06
CA ASP A 154 -7.11 -15.06 17.57
C ASP A 154 -7.47 -15.22 19.06
N GLU A 155 -8.46 -16.07 19.34
CA GLU A 155 -8.92 -16.32 20.71
C GLU A 155 -7.85 -16.98 21.59
N HIS A 156 -6.92 -17.72 20.98
CA HIS A 156 -5.86 -18.42 21.70
C HIS A 156 -4.78 -17.48 22.21
N ASN A 157 -4.37 -16.51 21.38
CA ASN A 157 -3.35 -15.51 21.70
C ASN A 157 -3.94 -14.18 22.18
N GLN A 158 -5.25 -14.05 22.26
CA GLN A 158 -5.99 -12.86 22.72
C GLN A 158 -5.63 -11.57 21.97
N TYR A 159 -5.38 -11.63 20.66
CA TYR A 159 -5.21 -10.45 19.85
C TYR A 159 -6.24 -10.35 18.72
N GLU A 160 -6.49 -9.12 18.31
CA GLU A 160 -7.36 -8.81 17.19
C GLU A 160 -6.59 -8.00 16.15
N ILE A 161 -6.57 -8.51 14.91
CA ILE A 161 -6.03 -7.78 13.77
C ILE A 161 -7.17 -7.01 13.13
N THR A 162 -7.03 -5.70 13.03
CA THR A 162 -8.02 -4.84 12.38
C THR A 162 -7.35 -4.00 11.30
N ASN A 163 -8.13 -3.60 10.29
CA ASN A 163 -7.67 -2.70 9.23
C ASN A 163 -7.97 -1.22 9.53
N LYS A 164 -7.98 -0.87 10.82
CA LYS A 164 -8.16 0.51 11.27
C LYS A 164 -6.93 1.36 10.95
N THR A 165 -7.18 2.65 10.75
CA THR A 165 -6.11 3.63 10.57
C THR A 165 -5.61 4.12 11.91
N SER A 166 -4.29 4.17 12.10
CA SER A 166 -3.66 4.66 13.32
C SER A 166 -2.61 5.72 13.01
N ARG A 167 -2.47 6.71 13.88
CA ARG A 167 -1.33 7.64 13.82
C ARG A 167 -0.04 6.93 14.17
N ILE A 168 1.04 7.36 13.53
CA ILE A 168 2.39 6.89 13.84
C ILE A 168 2.95 7.83 14.91
N GLU A 169 3.13 7.30 16.11
CA GLU A 169 3.66 8.05 17.25
C GLU A 169 5.15 7.74 17.46
N SER A 170 5.92 8.74 17.87
CA SER A 170 7.38 8.64 18.00
C SER A 170 7.82 7.49 18.92
N HIS A 171 7.10 7.25 20.01
CA HIS A 171 7.43 6.18 20.95
C HIS A 171 7.32 4.77 20.33
N LEU A 172 6.40 4.59 19.35
CA LEU A 172 6.28 3.31 18.63
C LEU A 172 7.49 3.06 17.74
N ILE A 173 8.07 4.11 17.16
CA ILE A 173 9.22 3.97 16.27
C ILE A 173 10.42 3.41 17.04
N GLU A 174 10.61 3.82 18.28
CA GLU A 174 11.72 3.35 19.13
C GLU A 174 11.66 1.84 19.36
N THR A 175 10.46 1.28 19.48
CA THR A 175 10.22 -0.15 19.74
C THR A 175 10.28 -1.01 18.48
N LEU A 176 10.27 -0.42 17.28
CA LEU A 176 10.30 -1.19 16.04
C LEU A 176 11.64 -1.91 15.84
N PRO A 177 11.63 -3.14 15.31
CA PRO A 177 12.83 -3.81 14.85
C PRO A 177 13.43 -3.06 13.64
N SER A 178 14.69 -3.34 13.31
CA SER A 178 15.37 -2.72 12.16
C SER A 178 14.65 -2.97 10.84
N ASN A 179 14.06 -4.15 10.68
CA ASN A 179 13.21 -4.52 9.54
C ASN A 179 11.87 -5.07 10.04
N PHE A 180 10.81 -4.76 9.33
CA PHE A 180 9.45 -5.21 9.60
C PHE A 180 8.71 -5.52 8.30
N PHE A 181 7.48 -6.02 8.39
CA PHE A 181 6.68 -6.32 7.21
C PHE A 181 6.29 -5.05 6.45
N TYR A 182 6.07 -5.16 5.15
CA TYR A 182 5.63 -4.06 4.29
C TYR A 182 4.43 -3.32 4.89
N THR A 183 4.60 -2.06 5.17
CA THR A 183 3.61 -1.24 5.87
C THR A 183 3.29 -0.01 5.04
N LEU A 184 2.01 0.25 4.83
CA LEU A 184 1.54 1.45 4.16
C LEU A 184 1.46 2.60 5.16
N ILE A 185 2.14 3.69 4.84
CA ILE A 185 2.06 4.96 5.57
C ILE A 185 1.62 6.08 4.63
N GLN A 186 0.91 7.03 5.17
CA GLN A 186 0.45 8.21 4.43
C GLN A 186 0.61 9.44 5.30
N ASN A 187 0.89 10.61 4.68
CA ASN A 187 0.75 11.86 5.41
C ASN A 187 -0.71 12.05 5.88
N GLU A 188 -0.90 12.51 7.10
CA GLU A 188 -2.23 12.74 7.65
C GLU A 188 -2.88 13.97 7.00
N VAL A 189 -4.02 13.76 6.37
CA VAL A 189 -4.82 14.86 5.82
C VAL A 189 -5.66 15.47 6.93
N LYS A 190 -5.38 16.73 7.29
CA LYS A 190 -6.22 17.51 8.21
C LYS A 190 -7.58 17.75 7.55
N LYS A 191 -8.64 17.25 8.14
CA LYS A 191 -10.00 17.27 7.57
C LYS A 191 -10.99 17.93 8.54
N SER A 192 -11.96 18.63 8.00
CA SER A 192 -13.09 19.15 8.78
C SER A 192 -14.23 18.13 8.87
N PHE A 193 -14.39 17.31 7.84
CA PHE A 193 -15.36 16.21 7.76
C PHE A 193 -14.92 15.22 6.68
N GLU A 194 -15.55 14.05 6.66
CA GLU A 194 -15.37 13.06 5.59
C GLU A 194 -16.59 13.01 4.69
N ILE A 195 -16.40 12.70 3.41
CA ILE A 195 -17.49 12.43 2.48
C ILE A 195 -17.43 10.97 2.04
N ARG A 196 -18.53 10.28 2.15
CA ARG A 196 -18.77 9.00 1.47
C ARG A 196 -19.59 9.24 0.22
N ALA A 197 -18.99 8.97 -0.92
CA ALA A 197 -19.63 9.05 -2.21
C ALA A 197 -19.88 7.64 -2.77
N PHE A 198 -21.09 7.43 -3.29
CA PHE A 198 -21.50 6.21 -3.98
C PHE A 198 -21.86 6.57 -5.42
N TYR A 199 -21.15 5.98 -6.35
CA TYR A 199 -21.50 6.11 -7.78
C TYR A 199 -22.41 4.98 -8.18
N ILE A 200 -23.61 5.32 -8.65
CA ILE A 200 -24.63 4.36 -9.08
C ILE A 200 -25.21 4.85 -10.41
N HIS A 201 -24.99 4.13 -11.47
CA HIS A 201 -25.64 4.33 -12.77
C HIS A 201 -25.55 5.77 -13.32
N GLY A 202 -24.38 6.40 -13.25
CA GLY A 202 -24.14 7.77 -13.71
C GLY A 202 -24.40 8.85 -12.66
N CYS A 203 -25.00 8.51 -11.51
CA CYS A 203 -25.31 9.43 -10.42
C CYS A 203 -24.37 9.23 -9.23
N VAL A 204 -24.02 10.33 -8.57
CA VAL A 204 -23.23 10.32 -7.33
C VAL A 204 -24.14 10.67 -6.16
N TYR A 205 -24.17 9.80 -5.16
CA TYR A 205 -24.82 10.02 -3.88
C TYR A 205 -23.76 10.21 -2.83
N ALA A 206 -23.85 11.26 -2.05
CA ALA A 206 -22.83 11.58 -1.04
C ALA A 206 -23.43 11.87 0.32
N ALA A 207 -22.75 11.43 1.38
CA ALA A 207 -23.07 11.73 2.77
C ALA A 207 -21.82 12.28 3.47
N ALA A 208 -22.00 13.34 4.29
CA ALA A 208 -20.96 13.87 5.12
C ALA A 208 -20.93 13.16 6.48
N MET A 209 -19.72 12.78 6.93
CA MET A 209 -19.48 12.16 8.22
C MET A 209 -18.73 13.14 9.12
N LEU A 210 -19.39 13.62 10.19
CA LEU A 210 -18.86 14.63 11.09
C LEU A 210 -18.04 14.00 12.23
N THR A 211 -16.86 13.49 11.90
CA THR A 211 -16.02 12.68 12.80
C THR A 211 -15.07 13.52 13.67
N GLN A 212 -14.89 14.80 13.38
CA GLN A 212 -13.82 15.61 13.98
C GLN A 212 -14.09 16.06 15.42
N ASN A 213 -15.33 16.01 15.85
CA ASN A 213 -15.73 16.38 17.23
C ASN A 213 -15.47 15.27 18.26
N ASN A 214 -14.96 14.11 17.84
CA ASN A 214 -14.66 12.99 18.70
C ASN A 214 -13.24 12.46 18.41
N ILE A 215 -12.38 12.48 19.42
CA ILE A 215 -10.97 12.10 19.28
C ILE A 215 -10.79 10.63 18.82
N LYS A 216 -11.71 9.74 19.22
CA LYS A 216 -11.66 8.31 18.79
C LYS A 216 -11.90 8.15 17.30
N THR A 217 -12.82 8.93 16.72
CA THR A 217 -13.25 8.80 15.32
C THR A 217 -12.54 9.79 14.38
N SER A 218 -11.78 10.73 14.91
CA SER A 218 -11.16 11.82 14.13
C SER A 218 -10.18 11.33 13.06
N VAL A 219 -9.44 10.26 13.32
CA VAL A 219 -8.51 9.65 12.37
C VAL A 219 -9.23 8.62 11.50
N ASP A 220 -10.01 7.74 12.12
CA ASP A 220 -10.76 6.68 11.44
C ASP A 220 -12.17 6.57 12.06
N TYR A 221 -13.19 6.88 11.27
CA TYR A 221 -14.58 6.84 11.71
C TYR A 221 -15.04 5.45 12.17
N ARG A 222 -14.33 4.39 11.78
CA ARG A 222 -14.61 3.00 12.18
C ARG A 222 -14.22 2.70 13.64
N ASN A 223 -13.50 3.61 14.28
CA ASN A 223 -13.26 3.57 15.72
C ASN A 223 -14.52 4.05 16.47
N TYR A 224 -15.55 3.21 16.46
CA TYR A 224 -16.83 3.56 17.11
C TYR A 224 -16.63 3.98 18.56
N ASP A 225 -17.38 5.02 18.93
CA ASP A 225 -17.52 5.45 20.30
C ASP A 225 -18.99 5.29 20.69
N ASP A 226 -19.29 4.22 21.40
CA ASP A 226 -20.65 3.87 21.80
C ASP A 226 -21.27 4.92 22.74
N GLU A 227 -20.43 5.68 23.49
CA GLU A 227 -20.87 6.75 24.37
C GLU A 227 -21.20 8.05 23.62
N LYS A 228 -20.52 8.27 22.47
CA LYS A 228 -20.69 9.47 21.64
C LYS A 228 -20.75 9.08 20.15
N PRO A 229 -21.89 8.53 19.70
CA PRO A 229 -22.02 8.11 18.32
C PRO A 229 -21.86 9.28 17.35
N THR A 230 -21.11 9.04 16.27
CA THR A 230 -20.91 10.00 15.20
C THR A 230 -22.23 10.25 14.47
N ARG A 231 -22.61 11.50 14.30
CA ARG A 231 -23.77 11.91 13.50
C ARG A 231 -23.38 11.96 12.01
N THR A 232 -24.23 11.46 11.16
CA THR A 232 -24.19 11.60 9.71
C THR A 232 -25.13 12.68 9.24
#